data_6a54b4156a60d7c4a4ce23217486ac60
#
_entry.id   6a54b4156a60d7c4a4ce23217486ac60
#
_cell.length_a   1.000
_cell.length_b   1.000
_cell.length_c   1.000
_cell.angle_alpha   90.00
_cell.angle_beta   90.00
_cell.angle_gamma   90.00
#
_symmetry.space_group_name_H-M   'P 1'
#
loop_
_entity.id
_entity.type
_entity.pdbx_description
1 polymer ?
#
loop_
_entity_poly.entity_id
_entity_poly.type
_entity_poly.pdbx_seq_one_letter_code
_entity_poly.pdbx_strand_id
1 'polypeptide(L)'
;YEDKPMCFDNWDVDIYYTEKYWDVNDVISMEWTECGPVRATLEMERKESNSVIHQKIHFYADSRRIEFETYVDWKEHQTLLKVHFPVNVHTDEATFDVQFGNLTRKVHTNTSWDKARFESCGQKWIDLSEGHYGVSMLNDCKYGHSVKDSDMALTLIKSGIEPNPVADQEEHYFTYAIYPHAEKWQEAK
;
A
#
# COMPACT_ATOMS: atom_id res chain seq x y z
N TYR A 1 -8.19 -5.09 7.75
CA TYR A 1 -7.62 -6.08 8.67
C TYR A 1 -7.91 -5.69 10.11
N GLU A 2 -8.24 -6.69 10.95
CA GLU A 2 -8.26 -6.51 12.40
C GLU A 2 -6.82 -6.53 12.92
N ASP A 3 -6.41 -5.47 13.64
CA ASP A 3 -5.04 -5.33 14.18
C ASP A 3 -5.09 -5.26 15.71
N LYS A 4 -4.89 -6.42 16.33
CA LYS A 4 -4.91 -6.60 17.79
C LYS A 4 -3.70 -7.38 18.26
N PRO A 5 -2.50 -6.77 18.24
CA PRO A 5 -1.33 -7.39 18.83
C PRO A 5 -1.50 -7.57 20.33
N MET A 6 -0.65 -8.37 20.95
CA MET A 6 -0.77 -8.77 22.34
C MET A 6 -0.74 -7.58 23.32
N CYS A 7 0.03 -6.53 23.00
CA CYS A 7 0.12 -5.30 23.79
C CYS A 7 0.67 -4.15 22.96
N PHE A 8 0.37 -2.91 23.36
CA PHE A 8 0.92 -1.69 22.76
C PHE A 8 0.67 -1.59 21.24
N ASP A 9 -0.57 -1.78 20.84
CA ASP A 9 -0.99 -1.85 19.45
C ASP A 9 -0.69 -0.59 18.62
N ASN A 10 -0.35 0.55 19.25
CA ASN A 10 0.14 1.72 18.51
C ASN A 10 1.57 1.53 17.97
N TRP A 11 2.36 0.61 18.55
CA TRP A 11 3.77 0.41 18.22
C TRP A 11 4.08 -0.95 17.62
N ASP A 12 3.21 -1.92 17.83
CA ASP A 12 3.42 -3.29 17.42
C ASP A 12 2.40 -3.75 16.38
N VAL A 13 2.78 -4.71 15.57
CA VAL A 13 1.91 -5.44 14.65
C VAL A 13 2.30 -6.90 14.68
N ASP A 14 1.35 -7.76 14.98
CA ASP A 14 1.53 -9.20 14.97
C ASP A 14 1.13 -9.80 13.63
N ILE A 15 1.82 -10.84 13.20
CA ILE A 15 1.52 -11.56 11.94
C ILE A 15 0.05 -12.04 11.87
N TYR A 16 -0.59 -12.19 13.00
CA TYR A 16 -1.98 -12.68 13.12
C TYR A 16 -3.02 -11.73 12.52
N TYR A 17 -2.67 -10.46 12.25
CA TYR A 17 -3.57 -9.56 11.53
C TYR A 17 -4.00 -10.15 10.18
N THR A 18 -3.16 -10.98 9.55
CA THR A 18 -3.43 -11.62 8.27
C THR A 18 -4.57 -12.66 8.31
N GLU A 19 -4.97 -13.11 9.51
CA GLU A 19 -6.00 -14.14 9.70
C GLU A 19 -7.43 -13.58 9.63
N LYS A 20 -7.59 -12.25 9.79
CA LYS A 20 -8.90 -11.63 9.76
C LYS A 20 -8.89 -10.31 8.98
N TYR A 21 -9.50 -10.34 7.83
CA TYR A 21 -9.62 -9.18 6.96
C TYR A 21 -10.97 -9.15 6.24
N TRP A 22 -11.28 -8.02 5.68
CA TRP A 22 -12.43 -7.78 4.80
C TRP A 22 -12.06 -6.76 3.74
N ASP A 23 -12.73 -6.82 2.60
CA ASP A 23 -12.54 -5.90 1.51
C ASP A 23 -13.42 -4.67 1.67
N VAL A 24 -12.89 -3.48 1.35
CA VAL A 24 -13.64 -2.22 1.31
C VAL A 24 -14.37 -2.13 -0.03
N ASN A 25 -15.54 -2.76 -0.11
CA ASN A 25 -16.34 -2.90 -1.32
C ASN A 25 -17.57 -1.98 -1.40
N ASP A 26 -17.87 -1.24 -0.33
CA ASP A 26 -19.02 -0.32 -0.30
C ASP A 26 -18.69 0.97 -1.04
N VAL A 27 -18.95 0.98 -2.35
CA VAL A 27 -18.73 2.12 -3.25
C VAL A 27 -19.97 3.01 -3.23
N ILE A 28 -19.81 4.24 -2.71
CA ILE A 28 -20.86 5.26 -2.66
C ILE A 28 -21.02 5.92 -4.04
N SER A 29 -19.90 6.32 -4.64
CA SER A 29 -19.86 6.95 -5.96
C SER A 29 -18.59 6.58 -6.72
N MET A 30 -18.68 6.57 -8.05
CA MET A 30 -17.54 6.39 -8.95
C MET A 30 -17.86 7.08 -10.29
N GLU A 31 -17.08 8.10 -10.65
CA GLU A 31 -17.30 8.86 -11.89
C GLU A 31 -16.00 9.40 -12.50
N TRP A 32 -15.99 9.57 -13.80
CA TRP A 32 -14.93 10.28 -14.50
C TRP A 32 -15.15 11.79 -14.35
N THR A 33 -14.29 12.45 -13.58
CA THR A 33 -14.37 13.90 -13.35
C THR A 33 -13.50 14.70 -14.33
N GLU A 34 -12.53 14.05 -14.96
CA GLU A 34 -11.69 14.65 -15.97
C GLU A 34 -11.40 13.64 -17.10
N CYS A 35 -11.55 14.07 -18.36
CA CYS A 35 -11.23 13.29 -19.56
C CYS A 35 -10.53 14.19 -20.58
N GLY A 36 -9.30 14.59 -20.29
CA GLY A 36 -8.50 15.47 -21.14
C GLY A 36 -7.44 14.73 -21.97
N PRO A 37 -6.80 15.41 -22.91
CA PRO A 37 -5.74 14.79 -23.74
C PRO A 37 -4.43 14.55 -22.97
N VAL A 38 -4.26 15.14 -21.80
CA VAL A 38 -3.06 15.01 -20.96
C VAL A 38 -3.31 14.05 -19.80
N ARG A 39 -4.50 14.14 -19.19
CA ARG A 39 -4.87 13.36 -18.01
C ARG A 39 -6.33 12.96 -18.05
N ALA A 40 -6.63 11.79 -17.52
CA ALA A 40 -7.97 11.36 -17.11
C ALA A 40 -7.98 11.11 -15.62
N THR A 41 -9.08 11.46 -14.95
CA THR A 41 -9.26 11.28 -13.50
C THR A 41 -10.55 10.55 -13.22
N LEU A 42 -10.45 9.42 -12.53
CA LEU A 42 -11.57 8.69 -11.95
C LEU A 42 -11.66 9.05 -10.46
N GLU A 43 -12.76 9.63 -10.06
CA GLU A 43 -13.04 9.95 -8.66
C GLU A 43 -13.95 8.87 -8.05
N MET A 44 -13.60 8.42 -6.86
CA MET A 44 -14.31 7.35 -6.17
C MET A 44 -14.45 7.66 -4.70
N GLU A 45 -15.65 7.40 -4.17
CA GLU A 45 -15.93 7.45 -2.75
C GLU A 45 -16.34 6.06 -2.27
N ARG A 46 -15.71 5.62 -1.18
CA ARG A 46 -15.99 4.35 -0.51
C ARG A 46 -16.28 4.57 0.96
N LYS A 47 -17.09 3.69 1.51
CA LYS A 47 -17.35 3.63 2.94
C LYS A 47 -16.70 2.40 3.54
N GLU A 48 -16.08 2.60 4.70
CA GLU A 48 -15.60 1.54 5.57
C GLU A 48 -16.11 1.79 6.99
N SER A 49 -17.12 1.02 7.41
CA SER A 49 -17.77 1.15 8.72
C SER A 49 -18.24 2.59 9.02
N ASN A 50 -17.50 3.34 9.84
CA ASN A 50 -17.78 4.74 10.17
C ASN A 50 -16.91 5.74 9.38
N SER A 51 -15.98 5.23 8.59
CA SER A 51 -14.97 5.98 7.85
C SER A 51 -15.37 6.17 6.39
N VAL A 52 -14.89 7.26 5.79
CA VAL A 52 -15.08 7.55 4.37
C VAL A 52 -13.73 7.73 3.69
N ILE A 53 -13.58 7.12 2.53
CA ILE A 53 -12.38 7.17 1.70
C ILE A 53 -12.74 7.84 0.38
N HIS A 54 -12.15 9.01 0.12
CA HIS A 54 -12.21 9.68 -1.18
C HIS A 54 -10.91 9.47 -1.93
N GLN A 55 -11.00 9.04 -3.17
CA GLN A 55 -9.83 8.72 -3.97
C GLN A 55 -9.97 9.27 -5.38
N LYS A 56 -8.93 9.98 -5.85
CA LYS A 56 -8.76 10.38 -7.24
C LYS A 56 -7.68 9.51 -7.87
N ILE A 57 -8.05 8.80 -8.91
CA ILE A 57 -7.14 7.93 -9.66
C ILE A 57 -6.78 8.64 -10.95
N HIS A 58 -5.52 9.03 -11.09
CA HIS A 58 -5.01 9.77 -12.22
C HIS A 58 -4.28 8.88 -13.21
N PHE A 59 -4.66 9.02 -14.47
CA PHE A 59 -4.04 8.37 -15.62
C PHE A 59 -3.46 9.46 -16.55
N TYR A 60 -2.19 9.38 -16.86
CA TYR A 60 -1.48 10.36 -17.68
C TYR A 60 -1.19 9.80 -19.07
N ALA A 61 -1.36 10.61 -20.12
CA ALA A 61 -1.17 10.18 -21.50
C ALA A 61 0.27 9.81 -21.84
N ASP A 62 1.25 10.44 -21.17
CA ASP A 62 2.69 10.29 -21.41
C ASP A 62 3.42 9.54 -20.28
N SER A 63 2.68 8.95 -19.34
CA SER A 63 3.24 8.19 -18.23
C SER A 63 2.53 6.87 -18.01
N ARG A 64 3.28 5.84 -17.63
CA ARG A 64 2.73 4.55 -17.20
C ARG A 64 2.28 4.56 -15.74
N ARG A 65 2.57 5.65 -15.01
CA ARG A 65 2.21 5.80 -13.60
C ARG A 65 0.71 5.97 -13.46
N ILE A 66 0.12 5.14 -12.62
CA ILE A 66 -1.26 5.30 -12.14
C ILE A 66 -1.15 5.81 -10.71
N GLU A 67 -1.69 7.00 -10.46
CA GLU A 67 -1.54 7.70 -9.20
C GLU A 67 -2.86 7.75 -8.44
N PHE A 68 -2.80 7.53 -7.13
CA PHE A 68 -3.94 7.46 -6.22
C PHE A 68 -3.79 8.58 -5.17
N GLU A 69 -4.39 9.74 -5.44
CA GLU A 69 -4.54 10.82 -4.46
C GLU A 69 -5.69 10.46 -3.52
N THR A 70 -5.40 10.32 -2.24
CA THR A 70 -6.34 9.74 -1.28
C THR A 70 -6.54 10.64 -0.08
N TYR A 71 -7.81 10.89 0.24
CA TYR A 71 -8.26 11.47 1.49
C TYR A 71 -9.07 10.44 2.26
N VAL A 72 -8.87 10.36 3.57
CA VAL A 72 -9.61 9.46 4.46
C VAL A 72 -10.03 10.21 5.72
N ASP A 73 -11.32 10.23 6.03
CA ASP A 73 -11.85 10.58 7.35
C ASP A 73 -11.95 9.27 8.16
N TRP A 74 -10.90 8.98 8.94
CA TRP A 74 -10.74 7.69 9.60
C TRP A 74 -11.26 7.69 11.05
N LYS A 75 -12.09 6.70 11.40
CA LYS A 75 -12.78 6.60 12.69
C LYS A 75 -12.72 5.19 13.30
N GLU A 76 -11.94 4.31 12.73
CA GLU A 76 -11.88 2.92 13.18
C GLU A 76 -10.83 2.73 14.27
N HIS A 77 -11.05 1.71 15.11
CA HIS A 77 -10.12 1.28 16.15
C HIS A 77 -9.56 -0.10 15.84
N GLN A 78 -8.32 -0.34 16.24
CA GLN A 78 -7.65 -1.64 16.09
C GLN A 78 -7.81 -2.21 14.67
N THR A 79 -7.65 -1.33 13.70
CA THR A 79 -7.81 -1.64 12.28
C THR A 79 -6.60 -1.18 11.49
N LEU A 80 -6.13 -2.04 10.61
CA LEU A 80 -5.06 -1.79 9.66
C LEU A 80 -5.68 -1.66 8.27
N LEU A 81 -5.61 -0.46 7.68
CA LEU A 81 -6.01 -0.23 6.30
C LEU A 81 -4.81 -0.44 5.39
N LYS A 82 -4.95 -1.33 4.43
CA LYS A 82 -3.91 -1.62 3.42
C LYS A 82 -4.48 -1.55 2.01
N VAL A 83 -3.64 -1.18 1.06
CA VAL A 83 -3.90 -1.40 -0.36
C VAL A 83 -3.03 -2.53 -0.87
N HIS A 84 -3.60 -3.39 -1.70
CA HIS A 84 -2.95 -4.55 -2.30
C HIS A 84 -2.92 -4.41 -3.82
N PHE A 85 -1.79 -4.76 -4.40
CA PHE A 85 -1.60 -4.83 -5.85
C PHE A 85 -1.01 -6.20 -6.21
N PRO A 86 -1.86 -7.19 -6.48
CA PRO A 86 -1.42 -8.44 -7.05
C PRO A 86 -0.94 -8.19 -8.49
N VAL A 87 0.34 -8.41 -8.74
CA VAL A 87 0.99 -8.18 -10.04
C VAL A 87 1.45 -9.48 -10.66
N ASN A 88 1.56 -9.54 -11.98
CA ASN A 88 2.02 -10.74 -12.67
C ASN A 88 3.56 -10.69 -12.88
N VAL A 89 4.30 -10.66 -11.78
CA VAL A 89 5.76 -10.67 -11.74
C VAL A 89 6.23 -11.85 -10.90
N HIS A 90 7.08 -12.70 -11.45
CA HIS A 90 7.60 -13.90 -10.79
C HIS A 90 9.06 -13.71 -10.42
N THR A 91 9.30 -13.44 -9.15
CA THR A 91 10.62 -13.23 -8.59
C THR A 91 10.69 -13.72 -7.15
N ASP A 92 11.87 -14.09 -6.69
CA ASP A 92 12.12 -14.48 -5.30
C ASP A 92 12.43 -13.30 -4.39
N GLU A 93 12.59 -12.10 -4.96
CA GLU A 93 13.09 -10.93 -4.25
C GLU A 93 12.35 -9.66 -4.65
N ALA A 94 12.08 -8.81 -3.67
CA ALA A 94 11.62 -7.43 -3.84
C ALA A 94 12.71 -6.47 -3.37
N THR A 95 12.84 -5.34 -4.05
CA THR A 95 13.76 -4.25 -3.66
C THR A 95 12.98 -3.18 -2.90
N PHE A 96 13.51 -2.74 -1.77
CA PHE A 96 12.92 -1.72 -0.91
C PHE A 96 13.85 -0.53 -0.81
N ASP A 97 13.33 0.66 -1.05
CA ASP A 97 14.02 1.91 -0.78
C ASP A 97 14.26 2.06 0.72
N VAL A 98 15.49 2.40 1.08
CA VAL A 98 15.89 2.70 2.47
C VAL A 98 16.83 3.90 2.45
N GLN A 99 17.09 4.47 3.62
CA GLN A 99 17.98 5.60 3.76
C GLN A 99 19.36 5.28 3.14
N PHE A 100 19.80 6.14 2.25
CA PHE A 100 21.08 6.08 1.53
C PHE A 100 21.26 4.88 0.58
N GLY A 101 20.18 4.17 0.21
CA GLY A 101 20.28 3.04 -0.70
C GLY A 101 19.01 2.22 -0.82
N ASN A 102 19.19 0.93 -1.02
CA ASN A 102 18.08 -0.03 -1.09
C ASN A 102 18.47 -1.36 -0.47
N LEU A 103 17.48 -2.16 -0.12
CA LEU A 103 17.64 -3.52 0.38
C LEU A 103 16.76 -4.47 -0.42
N THR A 104 17.32 -5.63 -0.75
CA THR A 104 16.58 -6.74 -1.33
C THR A 104 16.08 -7.67 -0.22
N ARG A 105 14.80 -8.05 -0.29
CA ARG A 105 14.16 -8.97 0.66
C ARG A 105 13.45 -10.09 -0.10
N LYS A 106 13.45 -11.28 0.50
CA LYS A 106 12.72 -12.43 -0.06
C LYS A 106 11.21 -12.19 0.03
N VAL A 107 10.48 -12.62 -1.02
CA VAL A 107 9.00 -12.50 -1.10
C VAL A 107 8.29 -13.78 -0.64
N HIS A 108 9.03 -14.86 -0.38
CA HIS A 108 8.50 -16.13 0.13
C HIS A 108 8.65 -16.24 1.67
N THR A 109 7.99 -17.23 2.26
CA THR A 109 7.99 -17.49 3.71
C THR A 109 8.57 -18.87 4.05
N ASN A 110 9.61 -19.31 3.32
CA ASN A 110 10.15 -20.66 3.42
C ASN A 110 10.89 -20.94 4.73
N THR A 111 11.43 -19.91 5.38
CA THR A 111 12.10 -20.02 6.67
C THR A 111 11.38 -19.18 7.73
N SER A 112 11.67 -19.45 9.02
CA SER A 112 11.15 -18.63 10.11
C SER A 112 11.65 -17.18 10.05
N TRP A 113 12.85 -16.96 9.50
CA TRP A 113 13.40 -15.62 9.25
C TRP A 113 12.60 -14.85 8.18
N ASP A 114 12.23 -15.53 7.09
CA ASP A 114 11.42 -14.93 6.04
C ASP A 114 10.01 -14.64 6.56
N LYS A 115 9.42 -15.61 7.29
CA LYS A 115 8.10 -15.44 7.91
C LYS A 115 8.06 -14.26 8.88
N ALA A 116 9.14 -14.00 9.62
CA ALA A 116 9.22 -12.87 10.55
C ALA A 116 9.24 -11.50 9.85
N ARG A 117 9.45 -11.45 8.54
CA ARG A 117 9.42 -10.24 7.73
C ARG A 117 8.07 -10.02 7.03
N PHE A 118 6.98 -10.42 7.66
CA PHE A 118 5.62 -10.27 7.14
C PHE A 118 5.22 -8.80 6.89
N GLU A 119 5.81 -7.86 7.65
CA GLU A 119 5.81 -6.43 7.41
C GLU A 119 7.24 -5.91 7.40
N SER A 120 7.54 -5.00 6.49
CA SER A 120 8.88 -4.44 6.34
C SER A 120 8.82 -2.94 6.06
N CYS A 121 9.79 -2.20 6.59
CA CYS A 121 9.90 -0.78 6.29
C CYS A 121 10.50 -0.57 4.89
N GLY A 122 9.84 0.25 4.09
CA GLY A 122 10.37 0.88 2.89
C GLY A 122 10.14 2.38 2.97
N GLN A 123 10.87 3.18 2.21
CA GLN A 123 10.71 4.63 2.24
C GLN A 123 9.75 5.10 1.14
N LYS A 124 10.26 5.49 0.01
CA LYS A 124 9.47 6.11 -1.05
C LYS A 124 9.00 5.14 -2.13
N TRP A 125 9.65 4.00 -2.23
CA TRP A 125 9.29 3.00 -3.24
C TRP A 125 9.69 1.59 -2.82
N ILE A 126 8.99 0.63 -3.40
CA ILE A 126 9.38 -0.77 -3.48
C ILE A 126 9.21 -1.25 -4.91
N ASP A 127 9.94 -2.29 -5.29
CA ASP A 127 9.93 -2.82 -6.65
C ASP A 127 9.92 -4.34 -6.69
N LEU A 128 9.13 -4.88 -7.59
CA LEU A 128 9.13 -6.27 -8.03
C LEU A 128 9.49 -6.30 -9.50
N SER A 129 10.63 -6.91 -9.84
CA SER A 129 11.09 -7.03 -11.22
C SER A 129 11.50 -8.44 -11.57
N GLU A 130 11.16 -8.88 -12.77
CA GLU A 130 11.71 -10.05 -13.43
C GLU A 130 12.24 -9.68 -14.81
N GLY A 131 13.30 -10.32 -15.28
CA GLY A 131 13.87 -10.23 -16.64
C GLY A 131 13.63 -8.91 -17.40
N HIS A 132 12.45 -8.77 -17.99
CA HIS A 132 12.10 -7.65 -18.89
C HIS A 132 10.89 -6.84 -18.44
N TYR A 133 10.38 -7.09 -17.25
CA TYR A 133 9.19 -6.43 -16.74
C TYR A 133 9.26 -6.26 -15.23
N GLY A 134 8.71 -5.17 -14.73
CA GLY A 134 8.59 -4.92 -13.32
C GLY A 134 7.45 -3.96 -13.01
N VAL A 135 7.13 -3.91 -11.73
CA VAL A 135 6.17 -2.95 -11.16
C VAL A 135 6.77 -2.34 -9.91
N SER A 136 6.87 -1.02 -9.90
CA SER A 136 7.23 -0.28 -8.70
C SER A 136 5.98 0.28 -8.04
N MET A 137 5.93 0.23 -6.72
CA MET A 137 4.95 0.95 -5.90
C MET A 137 5.65 2.13 -5.25
N LEU A 138 5.10 3.32 -5.45
CA LEU A 138 5.65 4.57 -4.93
C LEU A 138 4.69 5.18 -3.91
N ASN A 139 5.21 5.94 -2.95
CA ASN A 139 4.37 6.67 -1.99
C ASN A 139 5.07 7.94 -1.48
N ASP A 140 4.29 8.86 -0.92
CA ASP A 140 4.80 10.11 -0.37
C ASP A 140 5.15 10.05 1.12
N CYS A 141 4.46 9.24 1.93
CA CYS A 141 4.60 9.29 3.39
C CYS A 141 4.28 7.98 4.12
N LYS A 142 4.11 6.84 3.42
CA LYS A 142 3.76 5.56 4.04
C LYS A 142 4.97 4.62 4.02
N TYR A 143 5.24 3.94 5.15
CA TYR A 143 6.51 3.21 5.34
C TYR A 143 6.32 1.71 5.58
N GLY A 144 5.10 1.26 5.89
CA GLY A 144 4.79 -0.15 6.11
C GLY A 144 4.46 -0.86 4.81
N HIS A 145 5.26 -1.85 4.44
CA HIS A 145 5.06 -2.62 3.23
C HIS A 145 5.08 -4.11 3.53
N SER A 146 4.31 -4.87 2.79
CA SER A 146 4.46 -6.31 2.70
C SER A 146 4.51 -6.75 1.24
N VAL A 147 5.37 -7.72 0.96
CA VAL A 147 5.39 -8.38 -0.35
C VAL A 147 5.39 -9.88 -0.10
N LYS A 148 4.37 -10.55 -0.60
CA LYS A 148 4.26 -12.00 -0.51
C LYS A 148 4.00 -12.56 -1.91
N ASP A 149 4.93 -13.38 -2.38
CA ASP A 149 4.92 -13.86 -3.76
C ASP A 149 4.86 -12.67 -4.75
N SER A 150 3.75 -12.50 -5.44
CA SER A 150 3.52 -11.40 -6.39
C SER A 150 2.54 -10.34 -5.86
N ASP A 151 2.15 -10.38 -4.60
CA ASP A 151 1.25 -9.39 -4.01
C ASP A 151 2.05 -8.32 -3.26
N MET A 152 1.98 -7.10 -3.76
CA MET A 152 2.61 -5.91 -3.15
C MET A 152 1.56 -5.16 -2.35
N ALA A 153 1.84 -4.90 -1.08
CA ALA A 153 0.90 -4.17 -0.23
C ALA A 153 1.57 -3.01 0.51
N LEU A 154 0.81 -1.93 0.67
CA LEU A 154 1.17 -0.73 1.41
C LEU A 154 0.19 -0.52 2.56
N THR A 155 0.70 -0.35 3.77
CA THR A 155 -0.08 0.06 4.92
C THR A 155 -0.37 1.55 4.84
N LEU A 156 -1.64 1.90 4.77
CA LEU A 156 -2.12 3.28 4.63
C LEU A 156 -2.38 3.93 5.99
N ILE A 157 -3.11 3.23 6.88
CA ILE A 157 -3.46 3.71 8.22
C ILE A 157 -3.40 2.53 9.20
N LYS A 158 -2.92 2.79 10.42
CA LYS A 158 -2.92 1.85 11.52
C LYS A 158 -3.46 2.54 12.77
N SER A 159 -4.65 2.18 13.21
CA SER A 159 -5.32 2.80 14.35
C SER A 159 -5.38 1.89 15.57
N GLY A 160 -4.38 1.99 16.43
CA GLY A 160 -4.36 1.33 17.73
C GLY A 160 -5.13 2.09 18.80
N ILE A 161 -5.16 1.52 20.02
CA ILE A 161 -5.80 2.16 21.18
C ILE A 161 -4.88 2.29 22.40
N GLU A 162 -3.72 1.66 22.40
CA GLU A 162 -2.80 1.66 23.53
C GLU A 162 -1.36 2.01 23.07
N PRO A 163 -0.73 3.05 23.66
CA PRO A 163 -1.17 3.88 24.79
C PRO A 163 -2.07 5.06 24.42
N ASN A 164 -2.28 5.36 23.15
CA ASN A 164 -3.17 6.42 22.70
C ASN A 164 -4.50 5.82 22.19
N PRO A 165 -5.63 6.00 22.90
CA PRO A 165 -6.89 5.39 22.52
C PRO A 165 -7.54 5.97 21.25
N VAL A 166 -7.02 7.05 20.73
CA VAL A 166 -7.52 7.73 19.51
C VAL A 166 -6.42 7.87 18.45
N ALA A 167 -5.45 6.98 18.48
CA ALA A 167 -4.36 7.00 17.52
C ALA A 167 -4.88 6.92 16.07
N ASP A 168 -4.38 7.84 15.23
CA ASP A 168 -4.70 7.94 13.79
C ASP A 168 -6.20 8.09 13.45
N GLN A 169 -7.07 8.41 14.43
CA GLN A 169 -8.47 8.74 14.20
C GLN A 169 -8.63 10.21 13.83
N GLU A 170 -8.26 10.53 12.62
CA GLU A 170 -8.23 11.89 12.09
C GLU A 170 -8.38 11.88 10.56
N GLU A 171 -8.27 13.04 9.96
CA GLU A 171 -8.21 13.19 8.51
C GLU A 171 -6.80 12.89 8.00
N HIS A 172 -6.71 12.03 7.00
CA HIS A 172 -5.46 11.64 6.35
C HIS A 172 -5.45 12.06 4.89
N TYR A 173 -4.30 12.60 4.45
CA TYR A 173 -4.03 12.96 3.07
C TYR A 173 -2.71 12.30 2.65
N PHE A 174 -2.75 11.49 1.61
CA PHE A 174 -1.56 10.83 1.09
C PHE A 174 -1.73 10.42 -0.37
N THR A 175 -0.61 10.26 -1.05
CA THR A 175 -0.57 9.79 -2.43
C THR A 175 0.32 8.57 -2.56
N TYR A 176 -0.14 7.59 -3.29
CA TYR A 176 0.67 6.46 -3.72
C TYR A 176 0.44 6.18 -5.21
N ALA A 177 1.33 5.43 -5.82
CA ALA A 177 1.23 5.13 -7.23
C ALA A 177 1.77 3.75 -7.57
N ILE A 178 1.27 3.19 -8.68
CA ILE A 178 1.83 2.01 -9.34
C ILE A 178 2.49 2.46 -10.64
N TYR A 179 3.69 1.97 -10.87
CA TYR A 179 4.48 2.24 -12.05
C TYR A 179 4.93 0.94 -12.72
N PRO A 180 4.18 0.41 -13.69
CA PRO A 180 4.64 -0.69 -14.53
C PRO A 180 5.77 -0.21 -15.46
N HIS A 181 6.86 -0.97 -15.55
CA HIS A 181 8.01 -0.61 -16.35
C HIS A 181 8.59 -1.80 -17.11
N ALA A 182 9.30 -1.52 -18.19
CA ALA A 182 10.14 -2.49 -18.85
C ALA A 182 11.50 -2.57 -18.14
N GLU A 183 12.16 -3.72 -18.24
CA GLU A 183 13.46 -3.98 -17.65
C GLU A 183 13.44 -3.93 -16.10
N LYS A 184 14.63 -3.90 -15.50
CA LYS A 184 14.77 -3.74 -14.05
C LYS A 184 14.55 -2.29 -13.63
N TRP A 185 14.20 -2.06 -12.39
CA TRP A 185 13.94 -0.72 -11.86
C TRP A 185 15.08 0.29 -12.09
N GLN A 186 16.37 -0.17 -12.13
CA GLN A 186 17.52 0.69 -12.40
C GLN A 186 17.53 1.24 -13.84
N GLU A 187 16.85 0.57 -14.76
CA GLU A 187 16.78 0.90 -16.19
C GLU A 187 15.41 1.49 -16.58
N ALA A 188 14.47 1.51 -15.65
CA ALA A 188 13.13 2.07 -15.84
C ALA A 188 13.20 3.56 -16.21
N LYS A 189 12.52 3.94 -17.33
CA LYS A 189 12.46 5.31 -17.86
C LYS A 189 11.02 5.79 -17.94
#